data_04098c0e46e052c174e7d3f19c04f3ef
#
_entry.id   04098c0e46e052c174e7d3f19c04f3ef
#
_cell.length_a   1.000
_cell.length_b   1.000
_cell.length_c   1.000
_cell.angle_alpha   90.00
_cell.angle_beta   90.00
_cell.angle_gamma   90.00
#
_symmetry.space_group_name_H-M   'P 1'
#
loop_
_entity.id
_entity.type
_entity.pdbx_description
1 polymer ?
#
loop_
_entity_poly.entity_id
_entity_poly.type
_entity_poly.pdbx_seq_one_letter_code
_entity_poly.pdbx_strand_id
1 'polypeptide(L)'
;MDITSVTVGLPVTDIEASCLWYGAVFERTEPDLEPEDGVAEYEVGGIWVQLYEDDSAEENPVSVRFGVDDVGAQHARIGSLGIDIGPVECVDGAVNWFDVRDPDGNVLSLFSLVDETGRGSGRDNGADRAL
;
A
#
# COMPACT_ATOMS: atom_id res chain seq x y z
N MET A 1 7.51 26.33 2.98
CA MET A 1 6.73 25.48 3.89
C MET A 1 7.54 24.23 4.16
N ASP A 2 7.67 23.86 5.41
CA ASP A 2 8.41 22.66 5.78
C ASP A 2 7.42 21.57 6.16
N ILE A 3 7.29 20.57 5.33
CA ILE A 3 6.38 19.46 5.59
C ILE A 3 7.06 18.50 6.54
N THR A 4 6.47 18.25 7.70
CA THR A 4 7.09 17.42 8.72
C THR A 4 6.53 16.01 8.77
N SER A 5 5.38 15.76 8.17
CA SER A 5 4.82 14.41 8.09
C SER A 5 3.77 14.36 6.99
N VAL A 6 3.45 13.15 6.57
CA VAL A 6 2.43 12.93 5.54
C VAL A 6 1.50 11.82 6.04
N THR A 7 0.20 12.06 5.95
CA THR A 7 -0.80 11.04 6.26
C THR A 7 -1.68 10.87 5.03
N VAL A 8 -1.87 9.64 4.60
CA VAL A 8 -2.75 9.31 3.49
C VAL A 8 -4.00 8.68 4.09
N GLY A 9 -5.17 9.22 3.78
CA GLY A 9 -6.43 8.71 4.28
C GLY A 9 -7.09 7.76 3.32
N LEU A 10 -7.54 6.61 3.83
CA LEU A 10 -8.23 5.60 3.06
C LEU A 10 -9.58 5.35 3.71
N PRO A 11 -10.69 5.63 3.00
CA PRO A 11 -12.01 5.38 3.57
C PRO A 11 -12.33 3.90 3.54
N VAL A 12 -12.92 3.38 4.61
CA VAL A 12 -13.29 1.96 4.70
C VAL A 12 -14.67 1.86 5.33
N THR A 13 -15.43 0.82 5.00
CA THR A 13 -16.77 0.67 5.56
C THR A 13 -16.76 -0.05 6.90
N ASP A 14 -15.76 -0.87 7.18
CA ASP A 14 -15.70 -1.64 8.42
C ASP A 14 -14.26 -1.58 8.95
N ILE A 15 -14.04 -0.80 9.99
CA ILE A 15 -12.69 -0.57 10.49
C ILE A 15 -12.06 -1.85 11.05
N GLU A 16 -12.83 -2.71 11.69
CA GLU A 16 -12.26 -3.94 12.25
C GLU A 16 -11.80 -4.89 11.15
N ALA A 17 -12.64 -5.11 10.15
CA ALA A 17 -12.26 -5.97 9.03
C ALA A 17 -11.08 -5.36 8.26
N SER A 18 -11.08 -4.05 8.10
CA SER A 18 -10.01 -3.38 7.37
C SER A 18 -8.69 -3.45 8.11
N CYS A 19 -8.71 -3.36 9.44
CA CYS A 19 -7.48 -3.49 10.22
C CYS A 19 -6.89 -4.89 10.09
N LEU A 20 -7.72 -5.91 10.00
CA LEU A 20 -7.22 -7.27 9.78
C LEU A 20 -6.57 -7.37 8.40
N TRP A 21 -7.21 -6.79 7.41
CA TRP A 21 -6.71 -6.82 6.04
C TRP A 21 -5.40 -6.03 5.89
N TYR A 22 -5.39 -4.77 6.36
CA TYR A 22 -4.20 -3.93 6.25
C TYR A 22 -3.07 -4.45 7.12
N GLY A 23 -3.39 -4.99 8.28
CA GLY A 23 -2.38 -5.62 9.14
C GLY A 23 -1.67 -6.76 8.43
N ALA A 24 -2.43 -7.58 7.70
CA ALA A 24 -1.83 -8.68 6.96
C ALA A 24 -0.94 -8.18 5.82
N VAL A 25 -1.40 -7.16 5.09
CA VAL A 25 -0.62 -6.60 3.99
C VAL A 25 0.64 -5.90 4.50
N PHE A 26 0.53 -5.12 5.56
CA PHE A 26 1.67 -4.37 6.12
C PHE A 26 2.51 -5.19 7.11
N GLU A 27 2.11 -6.42 7.39
CA GLU A 27 2.82 -7.29 8.34
C GLU A 27 2.84 -6.68 9.74
N ARG A 28 1.67 -6.23 10.19
CA ARG A 28 1.48 -5.68 11.53
C ARG A 28 0.39 -6.46 12.23
N THR A 29 0.55 -6.64 13.55
CA THR A 29 -0.48 -7.34 14.33
C THR A 29 -1.57 -6.39 14.77
N GLU A 30 -1.27 -5.10 14.83
CA GLU A 30 -2.24 -4.10 15.24
C GLU A 30 -1.83 -2.74 14.69
N PRO A 31 -2.75 -1.78 14.62
CA PRO A 31 -2.38 -0.44 14.17
C PRO A 31 -1.42 0.21 15.15
N ASP A 32 -0.63 1.16 14.66
CA ASP A 32 0.28 1.91 15.53
C ASP A 32 -0.48 2.90 16.40
N LEU A 33 -1.59 3.46 15.91
CA LEU A 33 -2.42 4.39 16.66
C LEU A 33 -3.88 4.15 16.35
N GLU A 34 -4.73 4.39 17.34
CA GLU A 34 -6.18 4.38 17.17
C GLU A 34 -6.69 5.64 17.85
N PRO A 35 -6.57 6.80 17.19
CA PRO A 35 -6.87 8.09 17.85
C PRO A 35 -8.32 8.25 18.28
N GLU A 36 -9.24 7.57 17.61
CA GLU A 36 -10.63 7.61 18.00
C GLU A 36 -11.37 6.43 17.38
N ASP A 37 -12.60 6.21 17.78
CA ASP A 37 -13.39 5.11 17.25
C ASP A 37 -13.53 5.26 15.73
N GLY A 38 -13.36 4.18 15.02
CA GLY A 38 -13.51 4.21 13.57
C GLY A 38 -12.28 4.73 12.83
N VAL A 39 -11.17 4.96 13.53
CA VAL A 39 -9.95 5.47 12.91
C VAL A 39 -8.75 4.67 13.40
N ALA A 40 -7.94 4.19 12.47
CA ALA A 40 -6.72 3.45 12.81
C ALA A 40 -5.60 3.94 11.90
N GLU A 41 -4.39 4.00 12.44
CA GLU A 41 -3.25 4.49 11.67
C GLU A 41 -2.08 3.55 11.74
N TYR A 42 -1.42 3.37 10.59
CA TYR A 42 -0.20 2.57 10.48
C TYR A 42 0.92 3.47 9.97
N GLU A 43 2.08 3.39 10.60
CA GLU A 43 3.24 4.11 10.08
C GLU A 43 4.01 3.15 9.20
N VAL A 44 4.12 3.46 7.93
CA VAL A 44 4.81 2.61 6.96
C VAL A 44 5.66 3.48 6.04
N GLY A 45 6.91 3.09 5.85
CA GLY A 45 7.79 3.79 4.91
C GLY A 45 7.97 5.27 5.20
N GLY A 46 7.87 5.69 6.44
CA GLY A 46 8.05 7.09 6.80
C GLY A 46 6.81 7.95 6.61
N ILE A 47 5.68 7.35 6.25
CA ILE A 47 4.42 8.07 6.16
C ILE A 47 3.39 7.35 7.02
N TRP A 48 2.25 7.99 7.21
CA TRP A 48 1.14 7.41 7.96
C TRP A 48 0.03 7.06 7.00
N VAL A 49 -0.56 5.87 7.17
CA VAL A 49 -1.76 5.47 6.45
C VAL A 49 -2.88 5.44 7.47
N GLN A 50 -3.89 6.28 7.26
CA GLN A 50 -5.02 6.35 8.17
C GLN A 50 -6.24 5.69 7.51
N LEU A 51 -6.80 4.71 8.20
CA LEU A 51 -8.07 4.12 7.81
C LEU A 51 -9.16 4.82 8.59
N TYR A 52 -10.21 5.28 7.94
CA TYR A 52 -11.32 5.91 8.65
C TYR A 52 -12.64 5.38 8.11
N GLU A 53 -13.58 5.16 9.01
CA GLU A 53 -14.88 4.61 8.62
C GLU A 53 -15.71 5.62 7.87
N ASP A 54 -16.29 5.19 6.75
CA ASP A 54 -17.10 6.05 5.91
C ASP A 54 -18.07 5.11 5.18
N ASP A 55 -19.36 5.26 5.42
CA ASP A 55 -20.37 4.39 4.81
C ASP A 55 -20.35 4.48 3.29
N SER A 56 -19.83 5.54 2.71
CA SER A 56 -19.77 5.67 1.27
C SER A 56 -18.37 5.40 0.71
N ALA A 57 -17.54 4.68 1.47
CA ALA A 57 -16.16 4.40 1.05
C ALA A 57 -16.09 3.79 -0.35
N GLU A 58 -17.00 2.85 -0.65
CA GLU A 58 -16.96 2.17 -1.94
C GLU A 58 -17.26 3.07 -3.12
N GLU A 59 -17.85 4.22 -2.87
CA GLU A 59 -18.20 5.15 -3.94
C GLU A 59 -17.03 6.05 -4.32
N ASN A 60 -16.03 6.13 -3.46
CA ASN A 60 -14.88 7.03 -3.69
C ASN A 60 -13.57 6.35 -3.33
N PRO A 61 -13.20 5.31 -4.07
CA PRO A 61 -11.97 4.58 -3.74
C PRO A 61 -10.73 5.44 -3.94
N VAL A 62 -9.71 5.16 -3.16
CA VAL A 62 -8.44 5.87 -3.17
C VAL A 62 -7.35 4.94 -3.66
N SER A 63 -6.36 5.50 -4.32
CA SER A 63 -5.24 4.74 -4.83
C SER A 63 -3.95 5.27 -4.22
N VAL A 64 -3.09 4.38 -3.73
CA VAL A 64 -1.82 4.73 -3.12
C VAL A 64 -0.73 3.83 -3.67
N ARG A 65 0.45 4.35 -3.89
CA ARG A 65 1.57 3.57 -4.39
C ARG A 65 2.65 3.45 -3.33
N PHE A 66 3.16 2.23 -3.18
CA PHE A 66 4.21 1.95 -2.22
C PHE A 66 5.40 1.33 -2.95
N GLY A 67 6.59 1.88 -2.75
CA GLY A 67 7.81 1.26 -3.27
C GLY A 67 8.27 0.16 -2.34
N VAL A 68 8.63 -0.98 -2.90
CA VAL A 68 9.16 -2.12 -2.14
C VAL A 68 10.42 -2.62 -2.81
N ASP A 69 11.23 -3.37 -2.08
CA ASP A 69 12.48 -3.87 -2.64
C ASP A 69 12.27 -4.97 -3.66
N ASP A 70 11.31 -5.85 -3.44
CA ASP A 70 11.13 -7.02 -4.28
C ASP A 70 9.65 -7.25 -4.51
N VAL A 71 9.15 -6.76 -5.64
CA VAL A 71 7.76 -6.89 -6.01
C VAL A 71 7.34 -8.35 -6.13
N GLY A 72 8.22 -9.19 -6.71
CA GLY A 72 7.87 -10.61 -6.87
C GLY A 72 7.65 -11.31 -5.54
N ALA A 73 8.49 -11.00 -4.55
CA ALA A 73 8.35 -11.61 -3.24
C ALA A 73 7.05 -11.15 -2.58
N GLN A 74 6.72 -9.87 -2.71
CA GLN A 74 5.47 -9.36 -2.12
C GLN A 74 4.25 -9.90 -2.84
N HIS A 75 4.33 -10.07 -4.16
CA HIS A 75 3.24 -10.65 -4.92
C HIS A 75 2.95 -12.08 -4.43
N ALA A 76 4.01 -12.87 -4.26
CA ALA A 76 3.85 -14.24 -3.78
C ALA A 76 3.30 -14.27 -2.36
N ARG A 77 3.82 -13.41 -1.48
CA ARG A 77 3.40 -13.38 -0.08
C ARG A 77 1.92 -12.97 0.05
N ILE A 78 1.55 -11.86 -0.57
CA ILE A 78 0.19 -11.34 -0.45
C ILE A 78 -0.80 -12.28 -1.14
N GLY A 79 -0.41 -12.83 -2.29
CA GLY A 79 -1.26 -13.79 -2.97
C GLY A 79 -1.54 -15.02 -2.13
N SER A 80 -0.56 -15.46 -1.33
CA SER A 80 -0.75 -16.63 -0.49
C SER A 80 -1.71 -16.37 0.66
N LEU A 81 -2.05 -15.11 0.95
CA LEU A 81 -3.01 -14.77 1.99
C LEU A 81 -4.44 -14.85 1.47
N GLY A 82 -4.64 -15.16 0.20
CA GLY A 82 -5.97 -15.21 -0.38
C GLY A 82 -6.54 -13.84 -0.72
N ILE A 83 -5.67 -12.82 -0.78
CA ILE A 83 -6.08 -11.46 -1.10
C ILE A 83 -6.13 -11.30 -2.61
N ASP A 84 -7.09 -10.51 -3.08
CA ASP A 84 -7.28 -10.23 -4.49
C ASP A 84 -6.15 -9.35 -5.00
N ILE A 85 -5.31 -9.88 -5.87
CA ILE A 85 -4.19 -9.14 -6.44
C ILE A 85 -4.18 -9.27 -7.94
N GLY A 86 -3.62 -8.27 -8.61
CA GLY A 86 -3.43 -8.34 -10.05
C GLY A 86 -2.11 -9.01 -10.40
N PRO A 87 -1.85 -9.20 -11.68
CA PRO A 87 -0.58 -9.76 -12.11
C PRO A 87 0.54 -8.73 -12.00
N VAL A 88 1.77 -9.19 -11.94
CA VAL A 88 2.91 -8.29 -11.98
C VAL A 88 3.06 -7.78 -13.41
N GLU A 89 3.13 -6.47 -13.54
CA GLU A 89 3.30 -5.80 -14.84
C GLU A 89 4.68 -5.17 -14.89
N CYS A 90 5.22 -5.02 -16.08
CA CYS A 90 6.52 -4.38 -16.25
C CYS A 90 6.38 -3.28 -17.30
N VAL A 91 6.83 -2.08 -16.98
CA VAL A 91 6.72 -0.96 -17.90
C VAL A 91 8.10 -0.68 -18.48
N ASP A 92 8.32 -1.10 -19.72
CA ASP A 92 9.56 -0.82 -20.47
C ASP A 92 10.84 -1.09 -19.70
N GLY A 93 10.86 -2.08 -18.87
CA GLY A 93 12.05 -2.39 -18.10
C GLY A 93 12.40 -1.36 -17.05
N ALA A 94 11.48 -0.43 -16.77
CA ALA A 94 11.74 0.64 -15.80
C ALA A 94 11.17 0.33 -14.42
N VAL A 95 9.99 -0.26 -14.38
CA VAL A 95 9.32 -0.52 -13.11
C VAL A 95 8.46 -1.78 -13.22
N ASN A 96 8.48 -2.56 -12.17
CA ASN A 96 7.58 -3.70 -12.03
C ASN A 96 6.57 -3.34 -10.95
N TRP A 97 5.33 -3.71 -11.12
CA TRP A 97 4.29 -3.34 -10.16
C TRP A 97 3.10 -4.29 -10.23
N PHE A 98 2.31 -4.31 -9.17
CA PHE A 98 1.02 -4.99 -9.19
C PHE A 98 0.07 -4.25 -8.24
N ASP A 99 -1.22 -4.45 -8.46
CA ASP A 99 -2.25 -3.81 -7.65
C ASP A 99 -2.86 -4.79 -6.69
N VAL A 100 -3.20 -4.29 -5.51
CA VAL A 100 -3.91 -5.03 -4.47
C VAL A 100 -5.15 -4.22 -4.15
N ARG A 101 -6.33 -4.86 -4.14
CA ARG A 101 -7.57 -4.14 -3.83
C ARG A 101 -8.02 -4.52 -2.44
N ASP A 102 -8.33 -3.51 -1.63
CA ASP A 102 -8.88 -3.77 -0.31
C ASP A 102 -10.38 -4.08 -0.43
N PRO A 103 -11.06 -4.47 0.66
CA PRO A 103 -12.47 -4.84 0.57
C PRO A 103 -13.39 -3.72 0.08
N ASP A 104 -12.97 -2.47 0.17
CA ASP A 104 -13.79 -1.34 -0.26
C ASP A 104 -13.43 -0.80 -1.64
N GLY A 105 -12.47 -1.44 -2.30
CA GLY A 105 -12.07 -1.01 -3.64
C GLY A 105 -10.91 -0.05 -3.66
N ASN A 106 -10.34 0.31 -2.52
CA ASN A 106 -9.13 1.12 -2.51
C ASN A 106 -8.00 0.28 -3.12
N VAL A 107 -7.11 0.91 -3.86
CA VAL A 107 -6.06 0.21 -4.56
C VAL A 107 -4.70 0.57 -3.99
N LEU A 108 -3.94 -0.45 -3.62
CA LEU A 108 -2.55 -0.27 -3.24
C LEU A 108 -1.72 -0.80 -4.39
N SER A 109 -0.88 0.04 -4.99
CA SER A 109 0.02 -0.40 -6.05
C SER A 109 1.39 -0.57 -5.43
N LEU A 110 1.94 -1.77 -5.50
CA LEU A 110 3.28 -2.01 -4.99
C LEU A 110 4.22 -2.07 -6.17
N PHE A 111 5.33 -1.35 -6.09
CA PHE A 111 6.25 -1.27 -7.22
C PHE A 111 7.69 -1.38 -6.78
N SER A 112 8.56 -1.80 -7.70
CA SER A 112 10.00 -1.71 -7.52
C SER A 112 10.60 -1.28 -8.85
N LEU A 113 11.70 -0.53 -8.76
CA LEU A 113 12.38 -0.05 -9.95
C LEU A 113 13.28 -1.16 -10.49
N VAL A 114 13.42 -1.20 -11.81
CA VAL A 114 14.27 -2.21 -12.44
C VAL A 114 15.64 -1.59 -12.66
N ASP A 115 16.69 -2.21 -12.11
CA ASP A 115 18.02 -1.68 -12.26
C ASP A 115 18.62 -2.14 -13.60
N GLU A 116 19.90 -1.84 -13.83
CA GLU A 116 20.51 -2.13 -15.10
C GLU A 116 20.60 -3.59 -15.39
N THR A 117 20.50 -4.45 -14.41
CA THR A 117 20.54 -5.90 -14.62
C THR A 117 19.16 -6.49 -14.83
N GLY A 118 18.13 -5.65 -14.75
CA GLY A 118 16.76 -6.12 -14.88
C GLY A 118 16.13 -6.56 -13.59
N ARG A 119 16.83 -6.48 -12.47
CA ARG A 119 16.26 -6.86 -11.19
C ARG A 119 15.56 -5.67 -10.56
N GLY A 120 14.51 -5.95 -9.84
CA GLY A 120 13.78 -4.91 -9.16
C GLY A 120 14.57 -4.32 -8.02
N SER A 121 14.35 -3.06 -7.73
CA SER A 121 14.94 -2.39 -6.58
C SER A 121 14.01 -1.30 -6.12
N GLY A 122 13.56 -1.39 -4.91
CA GLY A 122 12.73 -0.36 -4.33
C GLY A 122 13.51 0.77 -3.72
N ARG A 123 14.92 0.69 -3.65
CA ARG A 123 15.62 1.71 -3.07
C ARG A 123 16.26 2.51 -4.03
N ASP A 124 16.19 3.57 -4.11
CA ASP A 124 16.71 4.29 -5.00
C ASP A 124 17.11 5.47 -4.62
N ASN A 125 17.89 5.92 -5.09
CA ASN A 125 18.33 7.04 -4.72
C ASN A 125 17.62 8.03 -5.28
N GLY A 126 16.88 8.19 -5.17
CA GLY A 126 16.22 9.16 -5.51
C GLY A 126 15.54 9.36 -6.46
N ALA A 127 15.62 9.29 -6.87
CA ALA A 127 15.12 9.57 -7.62
C ALA A 127 14.16 9.25 -8.05
N ASP A 128 14.08 8.94 -8.16
CA ASP A 128 13.43 8.73 -8.59
C ASP A 128 12.43 8.67 -8.74
N ARG A 129 12.04 8.61 -8.86
CA ARG A 129 11.19 8.48 -8.94
C ARG A 129 10.32 8.66 -9.47
N ALA A 130 10.08 8.46 -9.73
CA ALA A 130 9.41 8.84 -10.22
C ALA A 130 8.34 8.25 -10.91
N LEU A 131 7.34 7.88 -10.51
CA LEU A 131 6.19 7.38 -11.15
C LEU A 131 5.13 8.41 -11.36
#